data_07fd14fb23a66ea09c344f84c1732b24
#
_entry.id   07fd14fb23a66ea09c344f84c1732b24
#
_cell.length_a   1.000
_cell.length_b   1.000
_cell.length_c   1.000
_cell.angle_alpha   90.00
_cell.angle_beta   90.00
_cell.angle_gamma   90.00
#
_symmetry.space_group_name_H-M   'P 1'
#
loop_
_entity.id
_entity.type
_entity.pdbx_description
1 polymer ?
#
loop_
_entity_poly.entity_id
_entity_poly.type
_entity_poly.pdbx_seq_one_letter_code
_entity_poly.pdbx_strand_id
1 'polypeptide(L)'
;MSDVISQYFFQFALDKPTNLADMTIPHGIKLIRNQDNAVIAIEVNTSGTEVEARGVANGRLKRFLALLSLYHNQQINAKCQGCRRIGPDGKEGIFIELVASISSSVSISASGKPSVDLTRSFSSTDPKFWRQVAHFQKGTASANPVERYREFYQVLEDEAAQINLMEKALRHAVNHPHLNDPKFSNEVSKMFGVPYFDPLNDGHVKIIGAQAEELRRRALEILLAKSV
;
A
#
# COMPACT_ATOMS: atom_id res chain seq x y z
N MET A 1 -26.38 31.93 -4.19
CA MET A 1 -26.67 30.72 -5.00
C MET A 1 -26.11 29.56 -4.21
N SER A 2 -26.98 28.71 -3.62
CA SER A 2 -26.49 27.48 -2.95
C SER A 2 -25.96 26.57 -4.04
N ASP A 3 -24.67 26.22 -3.94
CA ASP A 3 -24.04 25.25 -4.83
C ASP A 3 -24.82 23.94 -4.75
N VAL A 4 -25.35 23.58 -5.89
CA VAL A 4 -26.23 22.43 -6.02
C VAL A 4 -25.36 21.18 -6.00
N ILE A 5 -25.37 20.52 -4.84
CA ILE A 5 -24.49 19.35 -4.58
C ILE A 5 -25.04 18.12 -5.30
N SER A 6 -24.24 17.54 -6.18
CA SER A 6 -24.52 16.24 -6.81
C SER A 6 -23.86 15.10 -6.03
N GLN A 7 -24.43 13.90 -6.13
CA GLN A 7 -23.78 12.67 -5.65
C GLN A 7 -23.05 11.98 -6.81
N TYR A 8 -21.89 11.45 -6.54
CA TYR A 8 -21.04 10.77 -7.50
C TYR A 8 -20.65 9.38 -6.97
N PHE A 9 -20.74 8.39 -7.83
CA PHE A 9 -20.36 7.00 -7.58
C PHE A 9 -19.26 6.62 -8.56
N PHE A 10 -18.02 6.71 -8.13
CA PHE A 10 -16.87 6.34 -8.94
C PHE A 10 -16.61 4.85 -8.82
N GLN A 11 -16.53 4.15 -9.95
CA GLN A 11 -16.22 2.73 -10.00
C GLN A 11 -14.78 2.51 -10.46
N PHE A 12 -14.03 1.71 -9.68
CA PHE A 12 -12.64 1.39 -9.92
C PHE A 12 -12.47 -0.13 -10.01
N ALA A 13 -12.06 -0.64 -11.18
CA ALA A 13 -11.73 -2.05 -11.34
C ALA A 13 -10.41 -2.39 -10.67
N LEU A 14 -10.37 -3.51 -9.97
CA LEU A 14 -9.13 -4.07 -9.46
C LEU A 14 -8.33 -4.72 -10.60
N ASP A 15 -7.00 -4.62 -10.54
CA ASP A 15 -6.10 -5.28 -11.49
C ASP A 15 -6.25 -6.81 -11.43
N LYS A 16 -6.65 -7.35 -10.28
CA LYS A 16 -6.89 -8.78 -10.05
C LYS A 16 -8.11 -8.97 -9.15
N PRO A 17 -8.97 -9.96 -9.44
CA PRO A 17 -10.01 -10.38 -8.50
C PRO A 17 -9.38 -10.76 -7.16
N THR A 18 -9.92 -10.24 -6.08
CA THR A 18 -9.35 -10.43 -4.74
C THR A 18 -10.42 -10.99 -3.80
N ASN A 19 -10.12 -12.12 -3.15
CA ASN A 19 -11.00 -12.67 -2.12
C ASN A 19 -10.81 -11.88 -0.83
N LEU A 20 -11.80 -11.05 -0.52
CA LEU A 20 -11.89 -10.28 0.71
C LEU A 20 -13.00 -10.94 1.56
N ALA A 21 -12.63 -11.89 2.41
CA ALA A 21 -13.56 -12.50 3.36
C ALA A 21 -13.63 -11.64 4.63
N ASP A 22 -14.82 -11.54 5.22
CA ASP A 22 -15.09 -11.02 6.57
C ASP A 22 -14.41 -9.69 6.92
N MET A 23 -14.70 -8.67 6.12
CA MET A 23 -14.14 -7.34 6.30
C MET A 23 -15.23 -6.31 6.52
N THR A 24 -15.10 -5.48 7.55
CA THR A 24 -15.95 -4.29 7.72
C THR A 24 -15.47 -3.19 6.79
N ILE A 25 -16.39 -2.74 5.92
CA ILE A 25 -16.10 -1.77 4.86
C ILE A 25 -16.40 -0.35 5.35
N PRO A 26 -15.50 0.62 5.18
CA PRO A 26 -15.74 2.02 5.54
C PRO A 26 -16.95 2.62 4.81
N HIS A 27 -17.67 3.51 5.50
CA HIS A 27 -18.80 4.19 4.90
C HIS A 27 -18.44 4.91 3.58
N GLY A 28 -19.31 4.81 2.59
CA GLY A 28 -19.12 5.39 1.26
C GLY A 28 -18.17 4.60 0.35
N ILE A 29 -17.75 3.41 0.76
CA ILE A 29 -17.05 2.43 -0.08
C ILE A 29 -17.96 1.20 -0.21
N LYS A 30 -18.06 0.65 -1.42
CA LYS A 30 -18.80 -0.58 -1.71
C LYS A 30 -17.94 -1.50 -2.56
N LEU A 31 -17.93 -2.78 -2.22
CA LEU A 31 -17.24 -3.81 -2.98
C LEU A 31 -18.19 -4.41 -4.02
N ILE A 32 -17.75 -4.50 -5.26
CA ILE A 32 -18.46 -5.19 -6.33
C ILE A 32 -17.81 -6.56 -6.52
N ARG A 33 -18.60 -7.61 -6.41
CA ARG A 33 -18.14 -9.00 -6.46
C ARG A 33 -18.61 -9.70 -7.71
N ASN A 34 -17.84 -10.67 -8.17
CA ASN A 34 -18.23 -11.59 -9.25
C ASN A 34 -19.05 -12.79 -8.71
N GLN A 35 -19.38 -13.74 -9.58
CA GLN A 35 -20.11 -14.95 -9.23
C GLN A 35 -19.37 -15.83 -8.22
N ASP A 36 -18.04 -15.80 -8.21
CA ASP A 36 -17.18 -16.55 -7.28
C ASP A 36 -16.94 -15.80 -5.96
N ASN A 37 -17.73 -14.75 -5.69
CA ASN A 37 -17.61 -13.88 -4.51
C ASN A 37 -16.27 -13.11 -4.41
N ALA A 38 -15.44 -13.13 -5.45
CA ALA A 38 -14.22 -12.31 -5.49
C ALA A 38 -14.55 -10.85 -5.79
N VAL A 39 -13.89 -9.92 -5.13
CA VAL A 39 -14.02 -8.49 -5.41
C VAL A 39 -13.31 -8.18 -6.72
N ILE A 40 -14.05 -7.60 -7.65
CA ILE A 40 -13.56 -7.21 -8.99
C ILE A 40 -13.49 -5.70 -9.15
N ALA A 41 -14.27 -4.94 -8.38
CA ALA A 41 -14.24 -3.50 -8.41
C ALA A 41 -14.64 -2.89 -7.05
N ILE A 42 -14.29 -1.62 -6.88
CA ILE A 42 -14.61 -0.80 -5.72
C ILE A 42 -15.42 0.40 -6.20
N GLU A 43 -16.58 0.64 -5.60
CA GLU A 43 -17.35 1.87 -5.81
C GLU A 43 -17.11 2.82 -4.64
N VAL A 44 -16.78 4.07 -4.94
CA VAL A 44 -16.59 5.14 -3.93
C VAL A 44 -17.64 6.21 -4.14
N ASN A 45 -18.48 6.40 -3.12
CA ASN A 45 -19.51 7.43 -3.09
C ASN A 45 -18.97 8.73 -2.49
N THR A 46 -19.19 9.85 -3.19
CA THR A 46 -18.82 11.20 -2.77
C THR A 46 -19.87 12.21 -3.22
N SER A 47 -19.77 13.44 -2.70
CA SER A 47 -20.65 14.56 -3.07
C SER A 47 -19.83 15.83 -3.28
N GLY A 48 -20.38 16.78 -4.05
CA GLY A 48 -19.74 18.07 -4.34
C GLY A 48 -19.83 18.45 -5.82
N THR A 49 -18.89 19.27 -6.27
CA THR A 49 -18.63 19.47 -7.70
C THR A 49 -17.91 18.23 -8.26
N GLU A 50 -17.92 18.02 -9.57
CA GLU A 50 -17.28 16.84 -10.18
C GLU A 50 -15.78 16.77 -9.84
N VAL A 51 -15.06 17.87 -9.91
CA VAL A 51 -13.62 17.93 -9.65
C VAL A 51 -13.31 17.60 -8.19
N GLU A 52 -14.05 18.19 -7.25
CA GLU A 52 -13.90 17.93 -5.81
C GLU A 52 -14.27 16.47 -5.49
N ALA A 53 -15.41 16.00 -6.00
CA ALA A 53 -15.86 14.61 -5.79
C ALA A 53 -14.84 13.60 -6.31
N ARG A 54 -14.25 13.83 -7.49
CA ARG A 54 -13.18 12.98 -8.07
C ARG A 54 -11.91 13.02 -7.21
N GLY A 55 -11.51 14.18 -6.72
CA GLY A 55 -10.36 14.32 -5.81
C GLY A 55 -10.55 13.54 -4.52
N VAL A 56 -11.72 13.67 -3.89
CA VAL A 56 -12.10 12.94 -2.67
C VAL A 56 -12.16 11.44 -2.93
N ALA A 57 -12.80 11.00 -4.03
CA ALA A 57 -12.89 9.58 -4.38
C ALA A 57 -11.52 8.94 -4.56
N ASN A 58 -10.61 9.60 -5.28
CA ASN A 58 -9.24 9.12 -5.48
C ASN A 58 -8.46 9.05 -4.15
N GLY A 59 -8.61 10.04 -3.27
CA GLY A 59 -7.99 10.02 -1.95
C GLY A 59 -8.49 8.87 -1.07
N ARG A 60 -9.81 8.65 -1.04
CA ARG A 60 -10.44 7.53 -0.32
C ARG A 60 -10.01 6.18 -0.88
N LEU A 61 -10.03 6.02 -2.21
CA LEU A 61 -9.57 4.81 -2.87
C LEU A 61 -8.11 4.49 -2.51
N LYS A 62 -7.21 5.47 -2.62
CA LYS A 62 -5.79 5.28 -2.29
C LYS A 62 -5.60 4.76 -0.86
N ARG A 63 -6.28 5.37 0.12
CA ARG A 63 -6.23 4.92 1.52
C ARG A 63 -6.78 3.51 1.68
N PHE A 64 -7.89 3.20 1.02
CA PHE A 64 -8.52 1.88 1.09
C PHE A 64 -7.63 0.80 0.47
N LEU A 65 -7.07 1.04 -0.73
CA LEU A 65 -6.12 0.12 -1.38
C LEU A 65 -4.85 -0.06 -0.56
N ALA A 66 -4.39 1.00 0.11
CA ALA A 66 -3.23 0.93 0.99
C ALA A 66 -3.47 -0.04 2.16
N LEU A 67 -4.62 0.06 2.81
CA LEU A 67 -5.01 -0.85 3.88
C LEU A 67 -5.22 -2.28 3.37
N LEU A 68 -5.90 -2.46 2.24
CA LEU A 68 -6.05 -3.78 1.62
C LEU A 68 -4.69 -4.42 1.32
N SER A 69 -3.76 -3.65 0.74
CA SER A 69 -2.41 -4.11 0.44
C SER A 69 -1.64 -4.51 1.70
N LEU A 70 -1.82 -3.77 2.79
CA LEU A 70 -1.24 -4.09 4.09
C LEU A 70 -1.78 -5.43 4.63
N TYR A 71 -3.12 -5.60 4.69
CA TYR A 71 -3.75 -6.80 5.22
C TYR A 71 -3.50 -8.05 4.38
N HIS A 72 -3.49 -7.91 3.06
CA HIS A 72 -3.20 -9.02 2.16
C HIS A 72 -1.70 -9.24 1.94
N ASN A 73 -0.85 -8.35 2.50
CA ASN A 73 0.59 -8.40 2.35
C ASN A 73 1.04 -8.49 0.87
N GLN A 74 0.31 -7.80 0.00
CA GLN A 74 0.54 -7.73 -1.45
C GLN A 74 0.06 -6.40 -2.00
N GLN A 75 0.61 -5.97 -3.13
CA GLN A 75 0.14 -4.78 -3.82
C GLN A 75 -1.22 -5.04 -4.47
N ILE A 76 -2.18 -4.14 -4.21
CA ILE A 76 -3.51 -4.13 -4.84
C ILE A 76 -3.67 -2.78 -5.53
N ASN A 77 -3.93 -2.81 -6.83
CA ASN A 77 -4.16 -1.63 -7.66
C ASN A 77 -5.57 -1.63 -8.22
N ALA A 78 -6.06 -0.44 -8.55
CA ALA A 78 -7.34 -0.26 -9.21
C ALA A 78 -7.28 0.89 -10.20
N LYS A 79 -8.09 0.80 -11.27
CA LYS A 79 -8.24 1.83 -12.30
C LYS A 79 -9.68 2.29 -12.40
N CYS A 80 -9.89 3.59 -12.55
CA CYS A 80 -11.22 4.15 -12.78
C CYS A 80 -11.82 3.59 -14.05
N GLN A 81 -13.05 3.07 -13.98
CA GLN A 81 -13.82 2.58 -15.13
C GLN A 81 -14.90 3.55 -15.54
N GLY A 82 -15.36 4.37 -14.61
CA GLY A 82 -16.43 5.32 -14.88
C GLY A 82 -16.99 5.96 -13.62
N CYS A 83 -17.97 6.82 -13.83
CA CYS A 83 -18.67 7.53 -12.78
C CYS A 83 -20.17 7.61 -13.10
N ARG A 84 -21.00 7.34 -12.11
CA ARG A 84 -22.42 7.62 -12.13
C ARG A 84 -22.67 8.86 -11.29
N ARG A 85 -23.39 9.84 -11.85
CA ARG A 85 -23.81 11.06 -11.16
C ARG A 85 -25.31 11.04 -10.91
N ILE A 86 -25.72 11.41 -9.72
CA ILE A 86 -27.12 11.75 -9.42
C ILE A 86 -27.16 13.25 -9.15
N GLY A 87 -27.84 13.98 -10.04
CA GLY A 87 -28.07 15.41 -9.89
C GLY A 87 -29.03 15.71 -8.73
N PRO A 88 -29.11 16.96 -8.31
CA PRO A 88 -30.05 17.38 -7.26
C PRO A 88 -31.50 17.26 -7.67
N ASP A 89 -31.77 17.19 -8.98
CA ASP A 89 -33.10 16.92 -9.57
C ASP A 89 -33.40 15.39 -9.64
N GLY A 90 -32.54 14.56 -9.07
CA GLY A 90 -32.65 13.10 -9.09
C GLY A 90 -32.33 12.46 -10.44
N LYS A 91 -31.92 13.23 -11.47
CA LYS A 91 -31.54 12.67 -12.75
C LYS A 91 -30.17 12.00 -12.69
N GLU A 92 -30.10 10.82 -13.28
CA GLU A 92 -28.86 10.07 -13.40
C GLU A 92 -28.11 10.39 -14.70
N GLY A 93 -26.80 10.59 -14.59
CA GLY A 93 -25.87 10.65 -15.72
C GLY A 93 -24.77 9.59 -15.52
N ILE A 94 -24.40 8.91 -16.59
CA ILE A 94 -23.33 7.91 -16.56
C ILE A 94 -22.20 8.41 -17.46
N PHE A 95 -20.98 8.47 -16.91
CA PHE A 95 -19.75 8.76 -17.62
C PHE A 95 -18.88 7.51 -17.59
N ILE A 96 -18.55 6.96 -18.74
CA ILE A 96 -17.69 5.78 -18.88
C ILE A 96 -16.31 6.27 -19.34
N GLU A 97 -15.28 6.01 -18.56
CA GLU A 97 -13.90 6.17 -19.01
C GLU A 97 -13.49 4.88 -19.75
N LEU A 98 -13.34 4.95 -21.06
CA LEU A 98 -12.82 3.84 -21.87
C LEU A 98 -11.31 3.72 -21.62
N VAL A 99 -10.93 2.87 -20.69
CA VAL A 99 -9.53 2.47 -20.50
C VAL A 99 -9.35 1.08 -21.09
N ALA A 100 -8.71 1.01 -22.25
CA ALA A 100 -8.26 -0.25 -22.81
C ALA A 100 -7.14 -0.84 -21.96
N SER A 101 -7.41 -1.90 -21.20
CA SER A 101 -6.38 -2.66 -20.49
C SER A 101 -6.55 -4.14 -20.73
N ILE A 102 -5.48 -4.78 -21.23
CA ILE A 102 -5.35 -6.23 -21.31
C ILE A 102 -4.76 -6.68 -19.98
N SER A 103 -5.51 -7.46 -19.19
CA SER A 103 -5.01 -8.04 -17.93
C SER A 103 -5.09 -9.55 -17.96
N SER A 104 -3.99 -10.20 -17.57
CA SER A 104 -3.97 -11.63 -17.27
C SER A 104 -4.32 -11.83 -15.78
N SER A 105 -5.28 -12.70 -15.48
CA SER A 105 -5.77 -12.95 -14.13
C SER A 105 -4.94 -14.03 -13.42
N VAL A 106 -4.45 -13.73 -12.23
CA VAL A 106 -3.97 -14.72 -11.25
C VAL A 106 -4.85 -14.57 -10.01
N SER A 107 -5.62 -15.60 -9.66
CA SER A 107 -6.39 -15.65 -8.42
C SER A 107 -5.51 -16.11 -7.27
N ILE A 108 -5.41 -15.32 -6.20
CA ILE A 108 -4.76 -15.72 -4.95
C ILE A 108 -5.84 -15.85 -3.89
N SER A 109 -6.03 -17.08 -3.38
CA SER A 109 -6.95 -17.36 -2.27
C SER A 109 -6.23 -17.08 -0.95
N ALA A 110 -6.69 -16.08 -0.20
CA ALA A 110 -6.29 -15.90 1.20
C ALA A 110 -7.35 -16.55 2.09
N SER A 111 -7.19 -17.82 2.42
CA SER A 111 -8.01 -18.52 3.39
C SER A 111 -7.44 -18.35 4.81
N GLY A 112 -8.28 -18.01 5.78
CA GLY A 112 -7.95 -18.15 7.21
C GLY A 112 -7.44 -16.91 7.95
N LYS A 113 -7.57 -15.70 7.40
CA LYS A 113 -7.30 -14.48 8.18
C LYS A 113 -8.53 -14.09 9.03
N PRO A 114 -8.33 -13.62 10.28
CA PRO A 114 -9.43 -13.14 11.11
C PRO A 114 -10.14 -11.95 10.44
N SER A 115 -11.41 -11.77 10.78
CA SER A 115 -12.21 -10.61 10.38
C SER A 115 -11.48 -9.32 10.73
N VAL A 116 -11.36 -8.40 9.78
CA VAL A 116 -10.63 -7.14 9.94
C VAL A 116 -11.57 -5.97 9.81
N ASP A 117 -11.57 -5.08 10.80
CA ASP A 117 -12.27 -3.81 10.74
C ASP A 117 -11.34 -2.70 10.17
N LEU A 118 -11.55 -2.35 8.91
CA LEU A 118 -10.81 -1.28 8.27
C LEU A 118 -11.32 0.12 8.60
N THR A 119 -12.47 0.25 9.26
CA THR A 119 -13.14 1.53 9.47
C THR A 119 -12.29 2.46 10.32
N ARG A 120 -11.73 1.95 11.41
CA ARG A 120 -10.89 2.72 12.32
C ARG A 120 -9.61 3.21 11.65
N SER A 121 -8.87 2.31 11.00
CA SER A 121 -7.64 2.65 10.28
C SER A 121 -7.89 3.62 9.14
N PHE A 122 -8.99 3.42 8.40
CA PHE A 122 -9.39 4.28 7.29
C PHE A 122 -9.70 5.70 7.76
N SER A 123 -10.28 5.86 8.94
CA SER A 123 -10.63 7.14 9.55
C SER A 123 -9.46 7.79 10.28
N SER A 124 -8.29 7.14 10.34
CA SER A 124 -7.11 7.70 11.01
C SER A 124 -6.70 9.02 10.38
N THR A 125 -6.52 10.03 11.22
CA THR A 125 -5.97 11.35 10.85
C THR A 125 -4.48 11.46 11.15
N ASP A 126 -3.86 10.42 11.69
CA ASP A 126 -2.43 10.39 12.01
C ASP A 126 -1.57 10.39 10.72
N PRO A 127 -0.86 11.50 10.43
CA PRO A 127 -0.03 11.58 9.23
C PRO A 127 1.17 10.63 9.29
N LYS A 128 1.64 10.28 10.50
CA LYS A 128 2.73 9.33 10.70
C LYS A 128 2.30 7.94 10.25
N PHE A 129 1.12 7.48 10.67
CA PHE A 129 0.56 6.20 10.24
C PHE A 129 0.49 6.11 8.71
N TRP A 130 -0.07 7.13 8.05
CA TRP A 130 -0.20 7.11 6.59
C TRP A 130 1.13 7.18 5.84
N ARG A 131 2.13 7.88 6.39
CA ARG A 131 3.50 7.88 5.86
C ARG A 131 4.10 6.48 5.92
N GLN A 132 3.97 5.80 7.06
CA GLN A 132 4.46 4.43 7.25
C GLN A 132 3.77 3.43 6.32
N VAL A 133 2.44 3.52 6.17
CA VAL A 133 1.69 2.71 5.21
C VAL A 133 2.17 2.96 3.78
N ALA A 134 2.48 4.21 3.42
CA ALA A 134 3.02 4.54 2.10
C ALA A 134 4.42 3.93 1.87
N HIS A 135 5.31 3.98 2.88
CA HIS A 135 6.61 3.30 2.81
C HIS A 135 6.45 1.80 2.66
N PHE A 136 5.57 1.18 3.45
CA PHE A 136 5.30 -0.25 3.35
C PHE A 136 4.81 -0.64 1.95
N GLN A 137 3.89 0.13 1.36
CA GLN A 137 3.42 -0.11 -0.01
C GLN A 137 4.54 -0.01 -1.05
N LYS A 138 5.38 1.04 -0.98
CA LYS A 138 6.50 1.21 -1.90
C LYS A 138 7.48 0.04 -1.80
N GLY A 139 7.84 -0.38 -0.59
CA GLY A 139 8.68 -1.53 -0.39
C GLY A 139 8.08 -2.83 -0.94
N THR A 140 6.77 -3.03 -0.76
CA THR A 140 6.06 -4.20 -1.30
C THR A 140 5.97 -4.18 -2.83
N ALA A 141 5.85 -3.01 -3.44
CA ALA A 141 5.74 -2.84 -4.89
C ALA A 141 7.09 -2.95 -5.62
N SER A 142 8.20 -2.69 -4.92
CA SER A 142 9.52 -2.66 -5.53
C SER A 142 10.04 -4.08 -5.80
N ALA A 143 10.56 -4.30 -7.01
CA ALA A 143 11.32 -5.51 -7.35
C ALA A 143 12.79 -5.40 -6.91
N ASN A 144 13.30 -4.20 -6.60
CA ASN A 144 14.67 -3.96 -6.21
C ASN A 144 14.88 -4.23 -4.70
N PRO A 145 15.72 -5.20 -4.30
CA PRO A 145 15.95 -5.53 -2.89
C PRO A 145 16.47 -4.36 -2.05
N VAL A 146 17.27 -3.47 -2.63
CA VAL A 146 17.83 -2.29 -1.94
C VAL A 146 16.72 -1.28 -1.63
N GLU A 147 15.85 -1.00 -2.60
CA GLU A 147 14.70 -0.12 -2.39
C GLU A 147 13.72 -0.72 -1.36
N ARG A 148 13.45 -2.02 -1.45
CA ARG A 148 12.62 -2.73 -0.45
C ARG A 148 13.19 -2.56 0.95
N TYR A 149 14.50 -2.78 1.11
CA TYR A 149 15.19 -2.60 2.38
C TYR A 149 15.03 -1.18 2.91
N ARG A 150 15.28 -0.15 2.08
CA ARG A 150 15.15 1.26 2.45
C ARG A 150 13.75 1.62 2.93
N GLU A 151 12.75 1.21 2.17
CA GLU A 151 11.35 1.56 2.45
C GLU A 151 10.84 0.89 3.73
N PHE A 152 11.14 -0.40 3.97
CA PHE A 152 10.75 -1.07 5.21
C PHE A 152 11.53 -0.56 6.42
N TYR A 153 12.80 -0.19 6.24
CA TYR A 153 13.59 0.44 7.29
C TYR A 153 12.96 1.76 7.76
N GLN A 154 12.42 2.59 6.85
CA GLN A 154 11.76 3.85 7.21
C GLN A 154 10.53 3.63 8.11
N VAL A 155 9.76 2.55 7.90
CA VAL A 155 8.64 2.22 8.79
C VAL A 155 9.13 1.97 10.21
N LEU A 156 10.23 1.24 10.38
CA LEU A 156 10.80 0.93 11.70
C LEU A 156 11.46 2.15 12.34
N GLU A 157 12.19 2.95 11.57
CA GLU A 157 12.86 4.17 12.03
C GLU A 157 11.87 5.18 12.59
N ASP A 158 10.74 5.36 11.93
CA ASP A 158 9.64 6.23 12.39
C ASP A 158 9.04 5.81 13.74
N GLU A 159 9.18 4.54 14.13
CA GLU A 159 8.67 4.02 15.40
C GLU A 159 9.70 4.02 16.53
N ALA A 160 10.91 4.52 16.31
CA ALA A 160 12.03 4.30 17.21
C ALA A 160 12.16 2.80 17.58
N ALA A 161 11.71 1.94 16.64
CA ALA A 161 11.69 0.51 16.82
C ALA A 161 13.10 0.00 17.11
N GLN A 162 13.20 -1.21 17.62
CA GLN A 162 14.45 -1.88 17.95
C GLN A 162 15.32 -2.14 16.70
N ILE A 163 15.85 -1.06 16.14
CA ILE A 163 16.78 -1.13 15.01
C ILE A 163 18.17 -1.40 15.61
N ASN A 164 18.72 -2.55 15.26
CA ASN A 164 20.03 -2.97 15.75
C ASN A 164 21.18 -2.29 14.97
N LEU A 165 22.42 -2.47 15.47
CA LEU A 165 23.60 -1.84 14.88
C LEU A 165 23.85 -2.31 13.46
N MET A 166 23.64 -3.60 13.17
CA MET A 166 23.81 -4.19 11.85
C MET A 166 22.83 -3.57 10.82
N GLU A 167 21.55 -3.43 11.19
CA GLU A 167 20.55 -2.81 10.32
C GLU A 167 20.89 -1.35 10.00
N LYS A 168 21.40 -0.60 11.01
CA LYS A 168 21.91 0.77 10.80
C LYS A 168 23.10 0.79 9.85
N ALA A 169 24.03 -0.14 10.03
CA ALA A 169 25.22 -0.25 9.19
C ALA A 169 24.84 -0.59 7.73
N LEU A 170 23.90 -1.51 7.53
CA LEU A 170 23.40 -1.84 6.19
C LEU A 170 22.69 -0.66 5.53
N ARG A 171 21.86 0.07 6.26
CA ARG A 171 21.22 1.29 5.74
C ARG A 171 22.25 2.31 5.28
N HIS A 172 23.31 2.50 6.06
CA HIS A 172 24.42 3.37 5.65
C HIS A 172 25.15 2.83 4.40
N ALA A 173 25.45 1.54 4.36
CA ALA A 173 26.15 0.92 3.24
C ALA A 173 25.38 1.01 1.92
N VAL A 174 24.05 0.82 1.94
CA VAL A 174 23.24 0.91 0.72
C VAL A 174 22.95 2.35 0.27
N ASN A 175 23.17 3.34 1.14
CA ASN A 175 22.94 4.76 0.82
C ASN A 175 24.24 5.52 0.51
N HIS A 176 25.36 5.05 1.00
CA HIS A 176 26.65 5.73 0.89
C HIS A 176 27.73 4.75 0.44
N PRO A 177 28.48 5.04 -0.64
CA PRO A 177 29.52 4.17 -1.15
C PRO A 177 30.72 4.01 -0.22
N HIS A 178 30.90 4.94 0.73
CA HIS A 178 32.00 4.93 1.68
C HIS A 178 31.48 5.00 3.12
N LEU A 179 31.87 4.03 3.94
CA LEU A 179 31.58 3.98 5.36
C LEU A 179 32.77 4.54 6.13
N ASN A 180 32.64 5.77 6.63
CA ASN A 180 33.69 6.40 7.43
C ASN A 180 33.66 6.01 8.92
N ASP A 181 32.51 5.43 9.39
CA ASP A 181 32.39 4.98 10.78
C ASP A 181 32.92 3.53 10.91
N PRO A 182 34.00 3.29 11.70
CA PRO A 182 34.56 1.96 11.88
C PRO A 182 33.58 0.93 12.43
N LYS A 183 32.59 1.36 13.25
CA LYS A 183 31.55 0.46 13.78
C LYS A 183 30.68 -0.08 12.66
N PHE A 184 30.21 0.78 11.75
CA PHE A 184 29.41 0.36 10.62
C PHE A 184 30.22 -0.44 9.61
N SER A 185 31.45 -0.03 9.32
CA SER A 185 32.38 -0.76 8.44
C SER A 185 32.63 -2.19 8.94
N ASN A 186 32.83 -2.39 10.24
CA ASN A 186 33.00 -3.71 10.82
C ASN A 186 31.75 -4.59 10.69
N GLU A 187 30.56 -4.04 10.95
CA GLU A 187 29.30 -4.81 10.80
C GLU A 187 29.06 -5.20 9.33
N VAL A 188 29.30 -4.28 8.41
CA VAL A 188 29.18 -4.54 6.97
C VAL A 188 30.18 -5.61 6.51
N SER A 189 31.44 -5.55 7.01
CA SER A 189 32.49 -6.54 6.69
C SER A 189 32.13 -7.95 7.19
N LYS A 190 31.47 -8.07 8.34
CA LYS A 190 30.99 -9.38 8.83
C LYS A 190 29.98 -10.01 7.88
N MET A 191 29.17 -9.20 7.18
CA MET A 191 28.12 -9.71 6.30
C MET A 191 28.59 -9.95 4.88
N PHE A 192 29.37 -9.03 4.34
CA PHE A 192 29.77 -9.04 2.93
C PHE A 192 31.22 -9.52 2.70
N GLY A 193 32.01 -9.68 3.77
CA GLY A 193 33.44 -9.96 3.67
C GLY A 193 34.27 -8.73 3.29
N VAL A 194 33.63 -7.60 2.99
CA VAL A 194 34.24 -6.31 2.62
C VAL A 194 33.50 -5.17 3.31
N PRO A 195 34.15 -4.00 3.56
CA PRO A 195 33.57 -2.90 4.32
C PRO A 195 32.61 -2.02 3.53
N TYR A 196 32.03 -2.50 2.43
CA TYR A 196 31.10 -1.77 1.58
C TYR A 196 30.07 -2.71 0.94
N PHE A 197 28.97 -2.13 0.49
CA PHE A 197 27.96 -2.79 -0.34
C PHE A 197 28.30 -2.60 -1.82
N ASP A 198 28.37 -3.70 -2.56
CA ASP A 198 28.51 -3.68 -4.01
C ASP A 198 27.18 -4.11 -4.65
N PRO A 199 26.46 -3.19 -5.33
CA PRO A 199 25.18 -3.50 -5.98
C PRO A 199 25.32 -4.41 -7.21
N LEU A 200 26.51 -4.63 -7.73
CA LEU A 200 26.80 -5.56 -8.83
C LEU A 200 27.17 -6.97 -8.33
N ASN A 201 27.36 -7.14 -7.04
CA ASN A 201 27.64 -8.44 -6.42
C ASN A 201 26.31 -9.11 -6.02
N ASP A 202 25.91 -10.16 -6.75
CA ASP A 202 24.68 -10.91 -6.50
C ASP A 202 24.58 -11.45 -5.06
N GLY A 203 25.71 -11.82 -4.45
CA GLY A 203 25.77 -12.25 -3.06
C GLY A 203 25.34 -11.16 -2.09
N HIS A 204 25.85 -9.94 -2.28
CA HIS A 204 25.48 -8.78 -1.48
C HIS A 204 23.99 -8.42 -1.67
N VAL A 205 23.51 -8.40 -2.91
CA VAL A 205 22.12 -8.14 -3.24
C VAL A 205 21.18 -9.17 -2.60
N LYS A 206 21.57 -10.44 -2.62
CA LYS A 206 20.80 -11.52 -1.99
C LYS A 206 20.72 -11.37 -0.46
N ILE A 207 21.81 -10.97 0.19
CA ILE A 207 21.84 -10.68 1.63
C ILE A 207 20.90 -9.52 1.96
N ILE A 208 20.97 -8.41 1.21
CA ILE A 208 20.06 -7.28 1.39
C ILE A 208 18.59 -7.71 1.19
N GLY A 209 18.31 -8.56 0.21
CA GLY A 209 16.97 -9.11 -0.04
C GLY A 209 16.43 -9.90 1.16
N ALA A 210 17.24 -10.74 1.78
CA ALA A 210 16.87 -11.49 2.97
C ALA A 210 16.60 -10.56 4.16
N GLN A 211 17.42 -9.53 4.36
CA GLN A 211 17.22 -8.52 5.40
C GLN A 211 15.97 -7.67 5.13
N ALA A 212 15.66 -7.36 3.89
CA ALA A 212 14.44 -6.65 3.52
C ALA A 212 13.17 -7.44 3.89
N GLU A 213 13.17 -8.77 3.74
CA GLU A 213 12.03 -9.61 4.16
C GLU A 213 11.84 -9.62 5.67
N GLU A 214 12.92 -9.64 6.44
CA GLU A 214 12.84 -9.56 7.91
C GLU A 214 12.30 -8.19 8.36
N LEU A 215 12.79 -7.09 7.77
CA LEU A 215 12.26 -5.76 8.05
C LEU A 215 10.78 -5.63 7.63
N ARG A 216 10.40 -6.23 6.50
CA ARG A 216 9.00 -6.27 6.05
C ARG A 216 8.08 -6.93 7.06
N ARG A 217 8.47 -8.10 7.58
CA ARG A 217 7.70 -8.83 8.60
C ARG A 217 7.46 -7.95 9.83
N ARG A 218 8.51 -7.32 10.35
CA ARG A 218 8.43 -6.43 11.53
C ARG A 218 7.63 -5.16 11.24
N ALA A 219 7.81 -4.55 10.08
CA ALA A 219 7.04 -3.39 9.64
C ALA A 219 5.54 -3.71 9.55
N LEU A 220 5.19 -4.90 9.02
CA LEU A 220 3.81 -5.37 8.96
C LEU A 220 3.21 -5.53 10.36
N GLU A 221 3.91 -6.15 11.29
CA GLU A 221 3.48 -6.33 12.68
C GLU A 221 3.18 -4.98 13.36
N ILE A 222 4.07 -4.00 13.19
CA ILE A 222 3.89 -2.64 13.73
C ILE A 222 2.63 -1.97 13.14
N LEU A 223 2.45 -2.04 11.84
CA LEU A 223 1.32 -1.40 11.18
C LEU A 223 -0.01 -2.09 11.53
N LEU A 224 -0.03 -3.42 11.61
CA LEU A 224 -1.21 -4.16 12.03
C LEU A 224 -1.60 -3.86 13.48
N ALA A 225 -0.63 -3.75 14.39
CA ALA A 225 -0.89 -3.37 15.78
C ALA A 225 -1.50 -1.96 15.93
N LYS A 226 -1.21 -1.04 14.99
CA LYS A 226 -1.81 0.30 14.96
C LYS A 226 -3.18 0.36 14.29
N SER A 227 -3.51 -0.66 13.54
CA SER A 227 -4.73 -0.72 12.75
C SER A 227 -5.93 -1.27 13.53
N VAL A 228 -5.70 -1.74 14.76
CA VAL A 228 -6.72 -2.35 15.64
C VAL A 228 -7.38 -1.34 16.58
#